data_ef6f4a27d5b0da1a1ab7b3ca091c4817
#
_entry.id   ef6f4a27d5b0da1a1ab7b3ca091c4817
#
_cell.length_a   1.000
_cell.length_b   1.000
_cell.length_c   1.000
_cell.angle_alpha   90.00
_cell.angle_beta   90.00
_cell.angle_gamma   90.00
#
_symmetry.space_group_name_H-M   'P 1'
#
loop_
_entity.id
_entity.type
_entity.pdbx_description
1 polymer ?
#
loop_
_entity_poly.entity_id
_entity_poly.type
_entity_poly.pdbx_seq_one_letter_code
_entity_poly.pdbx_strand_id
1 'polypeptide(L)'
;MLNMPVVAIAVLMITVCGLVAGFVSGRADTHASYLVSVERAEQGANAARKLCAAFVGADWERCAAKALADHWRAMADADAAHWNTPESYRVQRFVAAGADFLLQTQQCGTLSESTRANCDEAALAAYRRAMGRISAPEPTEQSCVLAGCPAPARPTERMAKPREV
;
A
#
# COMPACT_ATOMS: atom_id res chain seq x y z
N MET A 1 26.01 -50.63 19.68
CA MET A 1 25.08 -50.79 18.54
C MET A 1 23.88 -49.87 18.80
N LEU A 2 23.87 -48.64 18.28
CA LEU A 2 22.71 -47.77 18.40
C LEU A 2 21.58 -48.29 17.53
N ASN A 3 20.41 -48.49 18.13
CA ASN A 3 19.21 -48.98 17.44
C ASN A 3 18.79 -48.00 16.36
N MET A 4 18.90 -48.40 15.10
CA MET A 4 18.52 -47.61 13.90
C MET A 4 17.15 -46.91 13.99
N PRO A 5 16.10 -47.43 14.64
CA PRO A 5 14.81 -46.75 14.72
C PRO A 5 14.82 -45.51 15.61
N VAL A 6 15.67 -45.45 16.65
CA VAL A 6 15.74 -44.29 17.56
C VAL A 6 16.38 -43.07 16.89
N VAL A 7 17.38 -43.28 16.04
CA VAL A 7 18.05 -42.24 15.28
C VAL A 7 17.10 -41.62 14.23
N ALA A 8 16.32 -42.46 13.57
CA ALA A 8 15.35 -41.98 12.57
C ALA A 8 14.23 -41.10 13.18
N ILE A 9 13.73 -41.47 14.36
CA ILE A 9 12.72 -40.69 15.08
C ILE A 9 13.29 -39.33 15.56
N ALA A 10 14.52 -39.33 16.03
CA ALA A 10 15.19 -38.07 16.48
C ALA A 10 15.40 -37.08 15.31
N VAL A 11 15.83 -37.58 14.15
CA VAL A 11 16.00 -36.74 12.95
C VAL A 11 14.66 -36.20 12.45
N LEU A 12 13.59 -37.00 12.47
CA LEU A 12 12.26 -36.54 12.06
C LEU A 12 11.70 -35.45 12.98
N MET A 13 11.92 -35.60 14.31
CA MET A 13 11.47 -34.59 15.29
C MET A 13 12.20 -33.25 15.14
N ILE A 14 13.52 -33.28 14.85
CA ILE A 14 14.31 -32.06 14.66
C ILE A 14 13.87 -31.31 13.39
N THR A 15 13.58 -32.02 12.29
CA THR A 15 13.11 -31.41 11.05
C THR A 15 11.71 -30.81 11.19
N VAL A 16 10.79 -31.46 11.88
CA VAL A 16 9.44 -30.92 12.12
C VAL A 16 9.47 -29.71 13.04
N CYS A 17 10.25 -29.74 14.12
CA CYS A 17 10.41 -28.58 15.01
C CYS A 17 11.07 -27.39 14.30
N GLY A 18 12.06 -27.62 13.43
CA GLY A 18 12.70 -26.56 12.65
C GLY A 18 11.76 -25.89 11.66
N LEU A 19 10.90 -26.65 10.99
CA LEU A 19 9.90 -26.12 10.05
C LEU A 19 8.82 -25.28 10.78
N VAL A 20 8.34 -25.75 11.93
CA VAL A 20 7.32 -25.03 12.70
C VAL A 20 7.91 -23.72 13.29
N ALA A 21 9.15 -23.74 13.81
CA ALA A 21 9.80 -22.55 14.32
C ALA A 21 10.05 -21.50 13.24
N GLY A 22 10.44 -21.89 12.01
CA GLY A 22 10.60 -20.98 10.88
C GLY A 22 9.29 -20.33 10.43
N PHE A 23 8.18 -21.05 10.48
CA PHE A 23 6.86 -20.52 10.11
C PHE A 23 6.30 -19.52 11.13
N VAL A 24 6.57 -19.74 12.41
CA VAL A 24 6.12 -18.84 13.50
C VAL A 24 6.95 -17.57 13.52
N SER A 25 8.27 -17.66 13.30
CA SER A 25 9.16 -16.49 13.25
C SER A 25 8.80 -15.54 12.11
N GLY A 26 8.56 -16.05 10.90
CA GLY A 26 8.20 -15.22 9.75
C GLY A 26 6.89 -14.44 9.93
N ARG A 27 5.91 -14.99 10.66
CA ARG A 27 4.65 -14.30 10.96
C ARG A 27 4.80 -13.23 12.04
N ALA A 28 5.62 -13.46 13.04
CA ALA A 28 5.91 -12.47 14.09
C ALA A 28 6.62 -11.24 13.51
N ASP A 29 7.57 -11.43 12.61
CA ASP A 29 8.33 -10.36 11.96
C ASP A 29 7.43 -9.48 11.05
N THR A 30 6.49 -10.09 10.32
CA THR A 30 5.55 -9.34 9.47
C THR A 30 4.56 -8.50 10.29
N HIS A 31 4.09 -9.01 11.43
CA HIS A 31 3.20 -8.27 12.30
C HIS A 31 3.94 -7.12 13.02
N ALA A 32 5.15 -7.36 13.49
CA ALA A 32 5.98 -6.32 14.10
C ALA A 32 6.28 -5.18 13.10
N SER A 33 6.63 -5.51 11.86
CA SER A 33 6.88 -4.52 10.82
C SER A 33 5.62 -3.71 10.45
N TYR A 34 4.44 -4.34 10.47
CA TYR A 34 3.16 -3.67 10.31
C TYR A 34 2.91 -2.62 11.39
N LEU A 35 3.06 -3.01 12.68
CA LEU A 35 2.87 -2.09 13.80
C LEU A 35 3.82 -0.89 13.73
N VAL A 36 5.08 -1.11 13.35
CA VAL A 36 6.06 -0.03 13.13
C VAL A 36 5.61 0.91 11.99
N SER A 37 5.02 0.38 10.92
CA SER A 37 4.53 1.18 9.80
C SER A 37 3.31 2.02 10.18
N VAL A 38 2.37 1.44 10.93
CA VAL A 38 1.21 2.15 11.48
C VAL A 38 1.65 3.26 12.44
N GLU A 39 2.53 2.97 13.39
CA GLU A 39 3.05 3.97 14.31
C GLU A 39 3.75 5.12 13.58
N ARG A 40 4.54 4.83 12.54
CA ARG A 40 5.19 5.86 11.72
C ARG A 40 4.17 6.72 10.98
N ALA A 41 3.08 6.14 10.45
CA ALA A 41 2.01 6.88 9.81
C ALA A 41 1.31 7.83 10.79
N GLU A 42 1.03 7.37 12.01
CA GLU A 42 0.44 8.19 13.08
C GLU A 42 1.38 9.32 13.53
N GLN A 43 2.66 9.03 13.74
CA GLN A 43 3.65 10.02 14.10
C GLN A 43 3.80 11.09 13.01
N GLY A 44 3.82 10.67 11.73
CA GLY A 44 3.85 11.57 10.58
C GLY A 44 2.63 12.48 10.53
N ALA A 45 1.42 11.94 10.71
CA ALA A 45 0.18 12.70 10.75
C ALA A 45 0.16 13.70 11.91
N ASN A 46 0.64 13.30 13.10
CA ASN A 46 0.73 14.18 14.27
C ASN A 46 1.72 15.32 14.04
N ALA A 47 2.88 15.03 13.44
CA ALA A 47 3.88 16.04 13.10
C ALA A 47 3.33 17.02 12.06
N ALA A 48 2.68 16.54 10.99
CA ALA A 48 2.07 17.39 9.96
C ALA A 48 0.97 18.28 10.55
N ARG A 49 0.09 17.76 11.41
CA ARG A 49 -0.94 18.59 12.10
C ARG A 49 -0.33 19.70 12.94
N LYS A 50 0.78 19.44 13.64
CA LYS A 50 1.49 20.47 14.41
C LYS A 50 2.06 21.58 13.51
N LEU A 51 2.61 21.19 12.34
CA LEU A 51 3.09 22.17 11.35
C LEU A 51 1.94 23.02 10.80
N CYS A 52 0.77 22.42 10.57
CA CYS A 52 -0.42 23.12 10.09
C CYS A 52 -0.92 24.19 11.10
N ALA A 53 -0.65 24.06 12.39
CA ALA A 53 -1.04 25.02 13.40
C ALA A 53 -0.41 26.42 13.22
N ALA A 54 0.65 26.52 12.40
CA ALA A 54 1.26 27.81 12.06
C ALA A 54 0.47 28.59 10.99
N PHE A 55 -0.51 27.97 10.34
CA PHE A 55 -1.34 28.58 9.30
C PHE A 55 -2.73 28.95 9.82
N VAL A 56 -3.43 29.81 9.08
CA VAL A 56 -4.81 30.23 9.36
C VAL A 56 -5.64 30.24 8.07
N GLY A 57 -6.97 30.11 8.22
CA GLY A 57 -7.90 30.17 7.09
C GLY A 57 -7.62 29.10 6.04
N ALA A 58 -7.67 29.48 4.77
CA ALA A 58 -7.51 28.56 3.64
C ALA A 58 -6.14 27.85 3.61
N ASP A 59 -5.08 28.46 4.14
CA ASP A 59 -3.77 27.83 4.22
C ASP A 59 -3.76 26.71 5.26
N TRP A 60 -4.44 26.91 6.38
CA TRP A 60 -4.64 25.84 7.37
C TRP A 60 -5.45 24.68 6.81
N GLU A 61 -6.55 24.99 6.11
CA GLU A 61 -7.41 23.96 5.50
C GLU A 61 -6.64 23.10 4.49
N ARG A 62 -5.83 23.74 3.62
CA ARG A 62 -4.98 23.00 2.65
C ARG A 62 -3.92 22.15 3.34
N CYS A 63 -3.26 22.70 4.36
CA CYS A 63 -2.27 21.96 5.12
C CYS A 63 -2.91 20.75 5.82
N ALA A 64 -4.05 20.94 6.47
CA ALA A 64 -4.79 19.89 7.15
C ALA A 64 -5.28 18.79 6.18
N ALA A 65 -5.81 19.18 5.02
CA ALA A 65 -6.23 18.24 3.99
C ALA A 65 -5.05 17.42 3.47
N LYS A 66 -3.89 18.06 3.25
CA LYS A 66 -2.68 17.34 2.85
C LYS A 66 -2.23 16.35 3.92
N ALA A 67 -2.17 16.76 5.17
CA ALA A 67 -1.79 15.89 6.29
C ALA A 67 -2.72 14.67 6.41
N LEU A 68 -4.04 14.89 6.21
CA LEU A 68 -5.03 13.83 6.22
C LEU A 68 -4.88 12.87 5.03
N ALA A 69 -4.69 13.39 3.83
CA ALA A 69 -4.50 12.59 2.62
C ALA A 69 -3.22 11.73 2.71
N ASP A 70 -2.13 12.30 3.21
CA ASP A 70 -0.87 11.57 3.38
C ASP A 70 -0.99 10.49 4.46
N HIS A 71 -1.72 10.76 5.55
CA HIS A 71 -2.01 9.76 6.58
C HIS A 71 -2.82 8.58 6.02
N TRP A 72 -3.90 8.84 5.28
CA TRP A 72 -4.70 7.78 4.66
C TRP A 72 -3.88 6.90 3.72
N ARG A 73 -3.01 7.51 2.89
CA ARG A 73 -2.13 6.74 2.01
C ARG A 73 -1.17 5.86 2.81
N ALA A 74 -0.51 6.43 3.83
CA ALA A 74 0.46 5.70 4.64
C ALA A 74 -0.18 4.51 5.37
N MET A 75 -1.41 4.67 5.89
CA MET A 75 -2.17 3.58 6.50
C MET A 75 -2.54 2.50 5.48
N ALA A 76 -3.06 2.89 4.32
CA ALA A 76 -3.43 1.95 3.26
C ALA A 76 -2.21 1.20 2.69
N ASP A 77 -1.05 1.86 2.61
CA ASP A 77 0.22 1.24 2.20
C ASP A 77 0.66 0.19 3.23
N ALA A 78 0.56 0.51 4.53
CA ALA A 78 0.88 -0.43 5.60
C ALA A 78 -0.04 -1.67 5.57
N ASP A 79 -1.35 -1.46 5.41
CA ASP A 79 -2.34 -2.53 5.30
C ASP A 79 -2.09 -3.41 4.06
N ALA A 80 -1.86 -2.79 2.90
CA ALA A 80 -1.60 -3.52 1.66
C ALA A 80 -0.33 -4.37 1.77
N ALA A 81 0.73 -3.84 2.37
CA ALA A 81 1.97 -4.57 2.58
C ALA A 81 1.81 -5.72 3.59
N HIS A 82 1.01 -5.52 4.64
CA HIS A 82 0.77 -6.53 5.67
C HIS A 82 -0.05 -7.70 5.16
N TRP A 83 -1.19 -7.42 4.54
CA TRP A 83 -2.08 -8.45 4.02
C TRP A 83 -1.57 -9.08 2.73
N ASN A 84 -0.86 -8.31 1.91
CA ASN A 84 -0.24 -8.71 0.64
C ASN A 84 -1.20 -9.52 -0.26
N THR A 85 -2.44 -9.05 -0.39
CA THR A 85 -3.48 -9.67 -1.20
C THR A 85 -3.91 -8.74 -2.34
N PRO A 86 -4.41 -9.26 -3.48
CA PRO A 86 -4.98 -8.42 -4.53
C PRO A 86 -6.04 -7.45 -4.01
N GLU A 87 -6.85 -7.90 -3.05
CA GLU A 87 -7.89 -7.08 -2.43
C GLU A 87 -7.30 -5.94 -1.61
N SER A 88 -6.28 -6.17 -0.78
CA SER A 88 -5.65 -5.11 0.00
C SER A 88 -5.00 -4.05 -0.89
N TYR A 89 -4.36 -4.45 -2.00
CA TYR A 89 -3.86 -3.50 -3.00
C TYR A 89 -4.98 -2.77 -3.74
N ARG A 90 -6.13 -3.39 -3.94
CA ARG A 90 -7.30 -2.72 -4.49
C ARG A 90 -7.81 -1.64 -3.54
N VAL A 91 -7.94 -1.94 -2.25
CA VAL A 91 -8.32 -0.98 -1.21
C VAL A 91 -7.32 0.18 -1.14
N GLN A 92 -6.01 -0.09 -1.17
CA GLN A 92 -4.96 0.93 -1.24
C GLN A 92 -5.19 1.91 -2.41
N ARG A 93 -5.48 1.40 -3.60
CA ARG A 93 -5.78 2.25 -4.78
C ARG A 93 -7.04 3.09 -4.59
N PHE A 94 -8.09 2.56 -3.95
CA PHE A 94 -9.29 3.33 -3.60
C PHE A 94 -8.96 4.48 -2.65
N VAL A 95 -8.20 4.21 -1.60
CA VAL A 95 -7.78 5.23 -0.63
C VAL A 95 -6.92 6.30 -1.30
N ALA A 96 -5.97 5.92 -2.16
CA ALA A 96 -5.15 6.86 -2.92
C ALA A 96 -6.00 7.77 -3.82
N ALA A 97 -6.97 7.20 -4.55
CA ALA A 97 -7.88 7.98 -5.39
C ALA A 97 -8.74 8.98 -4.57
N GLY A 98 -9.21 8.57 -3.38
CA GLY A 98 -9.93 9.44 -2.45
C GLY A 98 -9.05 10.57 -1.91
N ALA A 99 -7.80 10.27 -1.57
CA ALA A 99 -6.83 11.25 -1.11
C ALA A 99 -6.50 12.28 -2.21
N ASP A 100 -6.33 11.82 -3.46
CA ASP A 100 -6.11 12.71 -4.62
C ASP A 100 -7.32 13.63 -4.85
N PHE A 101 -8.53 13.09 -4.77
CA PHE A 101 -9.76 13.87 -4.89
C PHE A 101 -9.86 14.96 -3.81
N LEU A 102 -9.57 14.62 -2.54
CA LEU A 102 -9.54 15.56 -1.45
C LEU A 102 -8.58 16.71 -1.72
N LEU A 103 -7.37 16.43 -2.20
CA LEU A 103 -6.37 17.45 -2.50
C LEU A 103 -6.78 18.33 -3.68
N GLN A 104 -7.35 17.75 -4.72
CA GLN A 104 -7.83 18.50 -5.88
C GLN A 104 -8.99 19.45 -5.50
N THR A 105 -9.96 19.00 -4.73
CA THR A 105 -11.07 19.84 -4.28
C THR A 105 -10.61 20.99 -3.38
N GLN A 106 -9.59 20.76 -2.54
CA GLN A 106 -8.99 21.85 -1.75
C GLN A 106 -8.27 22.89 -2.62
N GLN A 107 -7.62 22.46 -3.71
CA GLN A 107 -7.05 23.38 -4.70
C GLN A 107 -8.13 24.18 -5.41
N CYS A 108 -9.23 23.55 -5.80
CA CYS A 108 -10.37 24.23 -6.41
C CYS A 108 -10.96 25.31 -5.51
N GLY A 109 -10.99 25.07 -4.19
CA GLY A 109 -11.47 26.01 -3.19
C GLY A 109 -10.77 27.37 -3.19
N THR A 110 -9.55 27.47 -3.75
CA THR A 110 -8.79 28.73 -3.83
C THR A 110 -9.09 29.54 -5.09
N LEU A 111 -9.88 29.02 -6.01
CA LEU A 111 -10.22 29.65 -7.27
C LEU A 111 -11.43 30.58 -7.12
N SER A 112 -11.60 31.49 -8.11
CA SER A 112 -12.82 32.28 -8.22
C SER A 112 -14.04 31.40 -8.44
N GLU A 113 -15.22 31.86 -8.05
CA GLU A 113 -16.47 31.09 -8.14
C GLU A 113 -16.72 30.55 -9.57
N SER A 114 -16.44 31.36 -10.60
CA SER A 114 -16.63 30.97 -12.01
C SER A 114 -15.70 29.85 -12.46
N THR A 115 -14.51 29.73 -11.88
CA THR A 115 -13.55 28.68 -12.24
C THR A 115 -13.62 27.48 -11.31
N ARG A 116 -14.12 27.66 -10.09
CA ARG A 116 -14.25 26.61 -9.08
C ARG A 116 -15.15 25.47 -9.58
N ALA A 117 -16.33 25.79 -10.12
CA ALA A 117 -17.28 24.79 -10.59
C ALA A 117 -16.66 23.83 -11.64
N ASN A 118 -15.93 24.39 -12.60
CA ASN A 118 -15.23 23.58 -13.62
C ASN A 118 -14.10 22.74 -13.02
N CYS A 119 -13.38 23.29 -12.03
CA CYS A 119 -12.33 22.58 -11.33
C CYS A 119 -12.89 21.40 -10.53
N ASP A 120 -13.97 21.62 -9.77
CA ASP A 120 -14.64 20.58 -8.98
C ASP A 120 -15.20 19.46 -9.88
N GLU A 121 -15.79 19.83 -11.02
CA GLU A 121 -16.27 18.85 -12.01
C GLU A 121 -15.11 18.03 -12.59
N ALA A 122 -13.99 18.66 -12.92
CA ALA A 122 -12.79 17.98 -13.39
C ALA A 122 -12.21 17.03 -12.35
N ALA A 123 -12.14 17.46 -11.08
CA ALA A 123 -11.70 16.62 -9.96
C ALA A 123 -12.60 15.40 -9.77
N LEU A 124 -13.93 15.61 -9.80
CA LEU A 124 -14.90 14.53 -9.69
C LEU A 124 -14.81 13.56 -10.88
N ALA A 125 -14.65 14.07 -12.10
CA ALA A 125 -14.46 13.23 -13.27
C ALA A 125 -13.16 12.41 -13.20
N ALA A 126 -12.08 12.99 -12.70
CA ALA A 126 -10.81 12.26 -12.48
C ALA A 126 -11.00 11.15 -11.45
N TYR A 127 -11.65 11.43 -10.33
CA TYR A 127 -11.97 10.45 -9.29
C TYR A 127 -12.82 9.30 -9.85
N ARG A 128 -13.90 9.61 -10.55
CA ARG A 128 -14.77 8.58 -11.17
C ARG A 128 -14.00 7.67 -12.15
N ARG A 129 -13.10 8.24 -12.96
CA ARG A 129 -12.24 7.45 -13.85
C ARG A 129 -11.30 6.53 -13.07
N ALA A 130 -10.71 7.02 -11.98
CA ALA A 130 -9.86 6.21 -11.11
C ALA A 130 -10.65 5.05 -10.50
N MET A 131 -11.83 5.33 -9.95
CA MET A 131 -12.71 4.31 -9.37
C MET A 131 -13.13 3.26 -10.39
N GLY A 132 -13.49 3.68 -11.63
CA GLY A 132 -13.84 2.74 -12.71
C GLY A 132 -12.69 1.80 -13.07
N ARG A 133 -11.45 2.30 -13.12
CA ARG A 133 -10.26 1.45 -13.37
C ARG A 133 -9.99 0.46 -12.24
N ILE A 134 -10.18 0.88 -10.98
CA ILE A 134 -9.94 0.04 -9.81
C ILE A 134 -11.02 -1.06 -9.69
N SER A 135 -12.25 -0.74 -10.07
CA SER A 135 -13.39 -1.66 -10.01
C SER A 135 -13.46 -2.58 -11.23
N ALA A 136 -12.74 -2.29 -12.31
CA ALA A 136 -12.70 -3.15 -13.47
C ALA A 136 -12.14 -4.53 -13.09
N PRO A 137 -12.75 -5.63 -13.56
CA PRO A 137 -12.17 -6.95 -13.36
C PRO A 137 -10.77 -6.98 -13.98
N GLU A 138 -9.82 -7.58 -13.28
CA GLU A 138 -8.49 -7.79 -13.86
C GLU A 138 -8.64 -8.64 -15.14
N PRO A 139 -7.97 -8.24 -16.24
CA PRO A 139 -8.03 -9.03 -17.48
C PRO A 139 -7.53 -10.43 -17.16
N THR A 140 -8.41 -11.43 -17.36
CA THR A 140 -8.01 -12.82 -17.24
C THR A 140 -6.96 -13.13 -18.32
N GLU A 141 -6.05 -14.06 -18.05
CA GLU A 141 -5.03 -14.48 -19.03
C GLU A 141 -5.65 -14.82 -20.40
N GLN A 142 -6.84 -15.38 -20.39
CA GLN A 142 -7.63 -15.66 -21.60
C GLN A 142 -8.08 -14.40 -22.34
N SER A 143 -8.44 -13.35 -21.63
CA SER A 143 -8.83 -12.06 -22.24
C SER A 143 -7.62 -11.36 -22.86
N CYS A 144 -6.44 -11.50 -22.27
CA CYS A 144 -5.20 -10.93 -22.81
C CYS A 144 -4.75 -11.64 -24.09
N VAL A 145 -4.90 -12.96 -24.18
CA VAL A 145 -4.56 -13.71 -25.40
C VAL A 145 -5.42 -13.27 -26.58
N LEU A 146 -6.71 -13.00 -26.37
CA LEU A 146 -7.64 -12.55 -27.41
C LEU A 146 -7.45 -11.07 -27.79
N ALA A 147 -7.00 -10.22 -26.86
CA ALA A 147 -6.85 -8.78 -27.07
C ALA A 147 -5.41 -8.37 -27.47
N GLY A 148 -4.46 -9.29 -27.60
CA GLY A 148 -3.08 -8.98 -27.97
C GLY A 148 -2.33 -8.18 -26.90
N CYS A 149 -2.66 -8.32 -25.62
CA CYS A 149 -1.93 -7.64 -24.55
C CYS A 149 -0.44 -8.03 -24.58
N PRO A 150 0.49 -7.08 -24.37
CA PRO A 150 1.90 -7.43 -24.21
C PRO A 150 2.05 -8.38 -23.01
N ALA A 151 2.81 -9.46 -23.19
CA ALA A 151 3.12 -10.39 -22.12
C ALA A 151 3.65 -9.62 -20.90
N PRO A 152 3.20 -9.97 -19.66
CA PRO A 152 3.75 -9.35 -18.46
C PRO A 152 5.27 -9.51 -18.49
N ALA A 153 5.98 -8.39 -18.36
CA ALA A 153 7.43 -8.40 -18.29
C ALA A 153 7.83 -9.37 -17.17
N ARG A 154 8.50 -10.47 -17.51
CA ARG A 154 9.05 -11.38 -16.51
C ARG A 154 9.87 -10.55 -15.53
N PRO A 155 9.72 -10.77 -14.22
CA PRO A 155 10.64 -10.18 -13.27
C PRO A 155 12.04 -10.55 -13.71
N THR A 156 12.78 -9.61 -14.27
CA THR A 156 14.21 -9.81 -14.51
C THR A 156 14.80 -10.00 -13.12
N GLU A 157 15.21 -11.23 -12.82
CA GLU A 157 16.09 -11.54 -11.72
C GLU A 157 17.28 -10.58 -11.85
N ARG A 158 17.21 -9.52 -11.09
CA ARG A 158 18.33 -8.61 -10.92
C ARG A 158 19.33 -9.36 -10.04
N MET A 159 20.14 -10.22 -10.71
CA MET A 159 21.27 -10.88 -10.09
C MET A 159 22.08 -9.81 -9.38
N ALA A 160 22.04 -9.85 -8.06
CA ALA A 160 22.89 -9.05 -7.20
C ALA A 160 24.33 -9.46 -7.54
N LYS A 161 25.06 -8.55 -8.20
CA LYS A 161 26.49 -8.68 -8.43
C LYS A 161 27.18 -8.68 -7.06
N PRO A 162 27.94 -9.73 -6.70
CA PRO A 162 28.68 -9.70 -5.44
C PRO A 162 29.67 -8.54 -5.47
N ARG A 163 29.65 -7.69 -4.44
CA ARG A 163 30.70 -6.72 -4.19
C ARG A 163 31.93 -7.51 -3.77
N GLU A 164 32.94 -7.52 -4.62
CA GLU A 164 34.31 -7.87 -4.23
C GLU A 164 34.84 -6.76 -3.29
N VAL A 165 35.37 -7.21 -2.16
CA VAL A 165 36.09 -6.40 -1.16
C VAL A 165 37.54 -6.29 -1.60
#